data_41e38b164db71a984e7c600333c7aa1b
#
_entry.id   41e38b164db71a984e7c600333c7aa1b
#
_cell.length_a   1.000
_cell.length_b   1.000
_cell.length_c   1.000
_cell.angle_alpha   90.00
_cell.angle_beta   90.00
_cell.angle_gamma   90.00
#
_symmetry.space_group_name_H-M   'P 1'
#
loop_
_entity.id
_entity.type
_entity.pdbx_description
1 polymer ?
#
loop_
_entity_poly.entity_id
_entity_poly.type
_entity_poly.pdbx_seq_one_letter_code
_entity_poly.pdbx_strand_id
1 'polypeptide(L)'
;MSEELKEPQEQPQGLQEEEIQRLKERLVRLQADFDNYRKQVARESALLARRVQDQEILDFLPVYDALERAFRAFKRNEDSESFIEGVERIFAQFSEILKRKGCEPFDSVGKRFDPAYHEVLVTVEADVERNVIVEEFERGWLRDGAVLRPAKVKVSLGPKGGEPDGGEGKGNRD
;
A
#
# COMPACT_ATOMS: atom_id res chain seq x y z
N MET A 1 -5.82 -54.86 56.50
CA MET A 1 -6.08 -53.43 56.22
C MET A 1 -6.36 -53.36 54.71
N SER A 2 -7.62 -53.47 54.32
CA SER A 2 -8.08 -53.64 52.97
C SER A 2 -8.50 -52.23 52.46
N GLU A 3 -7.79 -51.72 51.47
CA GLU A 3 -8.14 -50.47 50.76
C GLU A 3 -9.30 -50.74 49.82
N GLU A 4 -10.48 -50.24 50.16
CA GLU A 4 -11.65 -50.22 49.29
C GLU A 4 -11.37 -49.24 48.09
N LEU A 5 -11.14 -49.84 46.94
CA LEU A 5 -11.16 -49.12 45.66
C LEU A 5 -12.61 -48.64 45.42
N LYS A 6 -12.82 -47.32 45.58
CA LYS A 6 -14.08 -46.67 45.15
C LYS A 6 -14.21 -46.81 43.65
N GLU A 7 -15.20 -47.60 43.20
CA GLU A 7 -15.64 -47.68 41.83
C GLU A 7 -16.11 -46.28 41.37
N PRO A 8 -15.84 -45.88 40.12
CA PRO A 8 -16.35 -44.63 39.58
C PRO A 8 -17.89 -44.75 39.51
N GLN A 9 -18.59 -43.82 40.15
CA GLN A 9 -20.04 -43.73 40.07
C GLN A 9 -20.44 -43.44 38.62
N GLU A 10 -21.02 -44.42 37.92
CA GLU A 10 -21.67 -44.27 36.66
C GLU A 10 -22.85 -43.28 36.81
N GLN A 11 -22.70 -42.09 36.25
CA GLN A 11 -23.79 -41.12 36.17
C GLN A 11 -24.93 -41.74 35.36
N PRO A 12 -26.21 -41.60 35.77
CA PRO A 12 -27.33 -42.23 35.07
C PRO A 12 -27.34 -41.74 33.62
N GLN A 13 -27.41 -42.66 32.65
CA GLN A 13 -27.34 -42.39 31.21
C GLN A 13 -28.30 -41.28 30.74
N GLY A 14 -29.46 -41.11 31.37
CA GLY A 14 -30.41 -40.03 31.08
C GLY A 14 -29.87 -38.61 31.34
N LEU A 15 -29.03 -38.41 32.38
CA LEU A 15 -28.42 -37.10 32.64
C LEU A 15 -27.37 -36.71 31.60
N GLN A 16 -26.64 -37.67 31.09
CA GLN A 16 -25.66 -37.45 30.03
C GLN A 16 -26.34 -37.10 28.68
N GLU A 17 -27.46 -37.75 28.36
CA GLU A 17 -28.25 -37.43 27.16
C GLU A 17 -28.85 -36.02 27.22
N GLU A 18 -29.38 -35.60 28.35
CA GLU A 18 -29.88 -34.23 28.54
C GLU A 18 -28.77 -33.18 28.43
N GLU A 19 -27.61 -33.43 28.93
CA GLU A 19 -26.45 -32.53 28.84
C GLU A 19 -25.94 -32.43 27.41
N ILE A 20 -25.87 -33.52 26.68
CA ILE A 20 -25.53 -33.57 25.26
C ILE A 20 -26.53 -32.76 24.45
N GLN A 21 -27.81 -32.88 24.71
CA GLN A 21 -28.85 -32.14 23.99
C GLN A 21 -28.72 -30.61 24.26
N ARG A 22 -28.52 -30.21 25.52
CA ARG A 22 -28.27 -28.80 25.89
C ARG A 22 -27.03 -28.24 25.19
N LEU A 23 -25.94 -29.01 25.14
CA LEU A 23 -24.72 -28.61 24.45
C LEU A 23 -24.92 -28.45 22.94
N LYS A 24 -25.70 -29.37 22.31
CA LYS A 24 -26.05 -29.25 20.88
C LYS A 24 -26.88 -27.99 20.61
N GLU A 25 -27.88 -27.71 21.41
CA GLU A 25 -28.69 -26.49 21.28
C GLU A 25 -27.86 -25.21 21.45
N ARG A 26 -26.92 -25.23 22.40
CA ARG A 26 -25.99 -24.12 22.64
C ARG A 26 -25.04 -23.94 21.46
N LEU A 27 -24.54 -25.03 20.85
CA LEU A 27 -23.70 -24.99 19.66
C LEU A 27 -24.45 -24.41 18.46
N VAL A 28 -25.68 -24.85 18.20
CA VAL A 28 -26.50 -24.31 17.10
C VAL A 28 -26.75 -22.82 17.28
N ARG A 29 -27.08 -22.38 18.51
CA ARG A 29 -27.27 -20.97 18.80
C ARG A 29 -25.97 -20.18 18.60
N LEU A 30 -24.85 -20.67 19.15
CA LEU A 30 -23.55 -20.02 18.99
C LEU A 30 -23.13 -19.91 17.52
N GLN A 31 -23.42 -20.95 16.73
CA GLN A 31 -23.14 -20.92 15.28
C GLN A 31 -23.98 -19.84 14.57
N ALA A 32 -25.29 -19.74 14.91
CA ALA A 32 -26.15 -18.71 14.35
C ALA A 32 -25.68 -17.30 14.76
N ASP A 33 -25.31 -17.10 16.03
CA ASP A 33 -24.80 -15.83 16.53
C ASP A 33 -23.47 -15.47 15.86
N PHE A 34 -22.57 -16.44 15.66
CA PHE A 34 -21.31 -16.24 14.98
C PHE A 34 -21.51 -15.87 13.49
N ASP A 35 -22.43 -16.53 12.79
CA ASP A 35 -22.76 -16.19 11.40
C ASP A 35 -23.38 -14.79 11.29
N ASN A 36 -24.22 -14.40 12.22
CA ASN A 36 -24.77 -13.04 12.28
C ASN A 36 -23.66 -12.01 12.57
N TYR A 37 -22.77 -12.29 13.52
CA TYR A 37 -21.62 -11.45 13.83
C TYR A 37 -20.70 -11.27 12.60
N ARG A 38 -20.36 -12.36 11.92
CA ARG A 38 -19.55 -12.29 10.67
C ARG A 38 -20.19 -11.41 9.61
N LYS A 39 -21.52 -11.55 9.41
CA LYS A 39 -22.25 -10.70 8.45
C LYS A 39 -22.24 -9.24 8.86
N GLN A 40 -22.40 -8.97 10.15
CA GLN A 40 -22.35 -7.61 10.68
C GLN A 40 -20.99 -6.98 10.49
N VAL A 41 -19.91 -7.67 10.91
CA VAL A 41 -18.53 -7.20 10.74
C VAL A 41 -18.20 -6.94 9.26
N ALA A 42 -18.62 -7.83 8.35
CA ALA A 42 -18.41 -7.63 6.92
C ALA A 42 -19.12 -6.37 6.39
N ARG A 43 -20.36 -6.10 6.84
CA ARG A 43 -21.10 -4.88 6.46
C ARG A 43 -20.44 -3.62 7.03
N GLU A 44 -20.05 -3.65 8.29
CA GLU A 44 -19.36 -2.52 8.94
C GLU A 44 -18.02 -2.20 8.28
N SER A 45 -17.22 -3.24 7.97
CA SER A 45 -15.96 -3.09 7.24
C SER A 45 -16.16 -2.48 5.84
N ALA A 46 -17.18 -2.93 5.11
CA ALA A 46 -17.51 -2.39 3.79
C ALA A 46 -17.93 -0.92 3.86
N LEU A 47 -18.75 -0.55 4.86
CA LEU A 47 -19.16 0.84 5.08
C LEU A 47 -17.97 1.72 5.47
N LEU A 48 -17.07 1.23 6.32
CA LEU A 48 -15.88 1.95 6.73
C LEU A 48 -14.94 2.18 5.52
N ALA A 49 -14.69 1.13 4.73
CA ALA A 49 -13.89 1.25 3.51
C ALA A 49 -14.46 2.30 2.55
N ARG A 50 -15.78 2.30 2.36
CA ARG A 50 -16.45 3.30 1.51
C ARG A 50 -16.29 4.72 2.05
N ARG A 51 -16.47 4.93 3.37
CA ARG A 51 -16.27 6.26 3.99
C ARG A 51 -14.84 6.76 3.81
N VAL A 52 -13.84 5.88 3.94
CA VAL A 52 -12.44 6.23 3.71
C VAL A 52 -12.23 6.65 2.26
N GLN A 53 -12.77 5.91 1.29
CA GLN A 53 -12.70 6.26 -0.13
C GLN A 53 -13.39 7.59 -0.43
N ASP A 54 -14.59 7.82 0.12
CA ASP A 54 -15.34 9.08 -0.06
C ASP A 54 -14.53 10.26 0.50
N GLN A 55 -13.90 10.10 1.67
CA GLN A 55 -13.05 11.14 2.26
C GLN A 55 -11.82 11.43 1.39
N GLU A 56 -11.18 10.39 0.82
CA GLU A 56 -10.07 10.58 -0.11
C GLU A 56 -10.49 11.42 -1.34
N ILE A 57 -11.67 11.15 -1.89
CA ILE A 57 -12.21 11.91 -3.03
C ILE A 57 -12.47 13.37 -2.62
N LEU A 58 -13.12 13.60 -1.47
CA LEU A 58 -13.42 14.93 -0.97
C LEU A 58 -12.18 15.81 -0.80
N ASP A 59 -11.05 15.22 -0.39
CA ASP A 59 -9.80 15.94 -0.21
C ASP A 59 -9.20 16.43 -1.54
N PHE A 60 -9.53 15.79 -2.67
CA PHE A 60 -9.05 16.19 -4.00
C PHE A 60 -10.01 17.13 -4.74
N LEU A 61 -11.29 17.22 -4.37
CA LEU A 61 -12.24 18.11 -5.02
C LEU A 61 -11.80 19.58 -5.07
N PRO A 62 -11.18 20.18 -4.03
CA PRO A 62 -10.69 21.55 -4.09
C PRO A 62 -9.64 21.79 -5.20
N VAL A 63 -8.83 20.77 -5.51
CA VAL A 63 -7.86 20.82 -6.62
C VAL A 63 -8.57 20.84 -7.96
N TYR A 64 -9.58 19.99 -8.13
CA TYR A 64 -10.43 19.98 -9.32
C TYR A 64 -11.10 21.35 -9.55
N ASP A 65 -11.71 21.92 -8.50
CA ASP A 65 -12.37 23.22 -8.56
C ASP A 65 -11.40 24.35 -8.94
N ALA A 66 -10.17 24.28 -8.43
CA ALA A 66 -9.13 25.26 -8.75
C ALA A 66 -8.66 25.14 -10.20
N LEU A 67 -8.48 23.91 -10.71
CA LEU A 67 -8.20 23.66 -12.14
C LEU A 67 -9.31 24.20 -13.02
N GLU A 68 -10.57 23.90 -12.70
CA GLU A 68 -11.71 24.38 -13.48
C GLU A 68 -11.76 25.93 -13.54
N ARG A 69 -11.50 26.60 -12.42
CA ARG A 69 -11.42 28.08 -12.37
C ARG A 69 -10.30 28.61 -13.25
N ALA A 70 -9.10 28.00 -13.18
CA ALA A 70 -7.96 28.40 -14.01
C ALA A 70 -8.25 28.26 -15.50
N PHE A 71 -8.81 27.13 -15.93
CA PHE A 71 -9.20 26.94 -17.35
C PHE A 71 -10.30 27.88 -17.80
N ARG A 72 -11.29 28.18 -16.98
CA ARG A 72 -12.34 29.16 -17.29
C ARG A 72 -11.79 30.60 -17.44
N ALA A 73 -10.79 30.96 -16.60
CA ALA A 73 -10.12 32.26 -16.66
C ALA A 73 -9.29 32.38 -17.94
N PHE A 74 -8.50 31.37 -18.30
CA PHE A 74 -7.69 31.32 -19.50
C PHE A 74 -8.55 31.48 -20.78
N LYS A 75 -9.64 30.73 -20.90
CA LYS A 75 -10.56 30.83 -22.06
C LYS A 75 -11.18 32.21 -22.23
N ARG A 76 -11.25 33.02 -21.17
CA ARG A 76 -11.81 34.38 -21.25
C ARG A 76 -10.79 35.45 -21.67
N ASN A 77 -9.54 35.32 -21.23
CA ASN A 77 -8.54 36.38 -21.33
C ASN A 77 -7.31 36.01 -22.17
N GLU A 78 -7.14 34.73 -22.54
CA GLU A 78 -5.96 34.16 -23.24
C GLU A 78 -4.60 34.60 -22.63
N ASP A 79 -4.60 35.03 -21.37
CA ASP A 79 -3.41 35.45 -20.64
C ASP A 79 -2.65 34.23 -20.12
N SER A 80 -1.55 33.93 -20.80
CA SER A 80 -0.71 32.75 -20.48
C SER A 80 0.03 32.88 -19.16
N GLU A 81 0.41 34.11 -18.76
CA GLU A 81 1.18 34.33 -17.53
C GLU A 81 0.30 34.10 -16.30
N SER A 82 -0.86 34.71 -16.25
CA SER A 82 -1.86 34.46 -15.18
C SER A 82 -2.32 32.99 -15.12
N PHE A 83 -2.36 32.30 -16.27
CA PHE A 83 -2.68 30.88 -16.31
C PHE A 83 -1.58 30.02 -15.66
N ILE A 84 -0.31 30.30 -15.98
CA ILE A 84 0.84 29.59 -15.39
C ILE A 84 0.87 29.77 -13.88
N GLU A 85 0.75 31.02 -13.38
CA GLU A 85 0.66 31.26 -11.93
C GLU A 85 -0.49 30.51 -11.27
N GLY A 86 -1.64 30.45 -11.94
CA GLY A 86 -2.80 29.68 -11.46
C GLY A 86 -2.50 28.19 -11.34
N VAL A 87 -1.81 27.62 -12.32
CA VAL A 87 -1.41 26.19 -12.33
C VAL A 87 -0.36 25.91 -11.24
N GLU A 88 0.60 26.79 -11.03
CA GLU A 88 1.60 26.67 -9.96
C GLU A 88 0.95 26.63 -8.57
N ARG A 89 -0.04 27.49 -8.32
CA ARG A 89 -0.81 27.48 -7.06
C ARG A 89 -1.57 26.16 -6.87
N ILE A 90 -2.14 25.61 -7.94
CA ILE A 90 -2.83 24.32 -7.90
C ILE A 90 -1.86 23.19 -7.59
N PHE A 91 -0.68 23.21 -8.22
CA PHE A 91 0.37 22.24 -7.95
C PHE A 91 0.82 22.28 -6.48
N ALA A 92 1.02 23.48 -5.92
CA ALA A 92 1.34 23.66 -4.52
C ALA A 92 0.24 23.12 -3.61
N GLN A 93 -1.04 23.41 -3.90
CA GLN A 93 -2.18 22.89 -3.13
C GLN A 93 -2.26 21.37 -3.18
N PHE A 94 -2.03 20.77 -4.35
CA PHE A 94 -2.01 19.31 -4.51
C PHE A 94 -0.88 18.67 -3.69
N SER A 95 0.31 19.27 -3.76
CA SER A 95 1.48 18.82 -2.99
C SER A 95 1.23 18.86 -1.48
N GLU A 96 0.55 19.91 -0.98
CA GLU A 96 0.15 20.02 0.42
C GLU A 96 -0.86 18.94 0.86
N ILE A 97 -1.81 18.58 -0.02
CA ILE A 97 -2.75 17.47 0.25
C ILE A 97 -1.98 16.16 0.40
N LEU A 98 -1.06 15.87 -0.52
CA LEU A 98 -0.23 14.66 -0.46
C LEU A 98 0.59 14.61 0.82
N LYS A 99 1.25 15.71 1.18
CA LYS A 99 2.05 15.82 2.40
C LYS A 99 1.22 15.58 3.67
N ARG A 100 0.02 16.15 3.77
CA ARG A 100 -0.90 15.91 4.90
C ARG A 100 -1.33 14.43 5.00
N LYS A 101 -1.30 13.69 3.89
CA LYS A 101 -1.58 12.26 3.84
C LYS A 101 -0.35 11.38 4.10
N GLY A 102 0.76 11.99 4.53
CA GLY A 102 2.02 11.31 4.79
C GLY A 102 2.77 10.90 3.51
N CYS A 103 2.35 11.43 2.34
CA CYS A 103 2.99 11.12 1.07
C CYS A 103 4.11 12.13 0.77
N GLU A 104 5.32 11.62 0.58
CA GLU A 104 6.50 12.42 0.23
C GLU A 104 7.19 11.86 -1.01
N PRO A 105 7.58 12.70 -1.98
CA PRO A 105 8.35 12.25 -3.12
C PRO A 105 9.81 12.03 -2.69
N PHE A 106 10.49 11.12 -3.36
CA PHE A 106 11.94 10.96 -3.21
C PHE A 106 12.65 11.15 -4.54
N ASP A 107 13.88 11.66 -4.48
CA ASP A 107 14.71 11.87 -5.67
C ASP A 107 15.51 10.61 -5.97
N SER A 108 15.58 10.23 -7.23
CA SER A 108 16.26 9.02 -7.71
C SER A 108 17.49 9.30 -8.54
N VAL A 109 17.49 10.39 -9.32
CA VAL A 109 18.57 10.72 -10.27
C VAL A 109 19.90 10.92 -9.53
N GLY A 110 20.96 10.32 -10.06
CA GLY A 110 22.31 10.34 -9.48
C GLY A 110 22.52 9.34 -8.34
N LYS A 111 21.47 8.65 -7.87
CA LYS A 111 21.60 7.59 -6.87
C LYS A 111 21.82 6.22 -7.52
N ARG A 112 22.33 5.28 -6.74
CA ARG A 112 22.40 3.88 -7.17
C ARG A 112 21.00 3.27 -7.20
N PHE A 113 20.78 2.44 -8.20
CA PHE A 113 19.54 1.65 -8.30
C PHE A 113 19.38 0.73 -7.08
N ASP A 114 18.18 0.76 -6.51
CA ASP A 114 17.74 -0.11 -5.42
C ASP A 114 16.36 -0.70 -5.79
N PRO A 115 16.25 -2.04 -5.90
CA PRO A 115 14.99 -2.69 -6.25
C PRO A 115 13.81 -2.39 -5.29
N ALA A 116 14.10 -1.99 -4.04
CA ALA A 116 13.07 -1.64 -3.07
C ALA A 116 12.40 -0.31 -3.39
N TYR A 117 13.09 0.60 -4.09
CA TYR A 117 12.64 1.97 -4.36
C TYR A 117 12.43 2.26 -5.84
N HIS A 118 13.04 1.48 -6.74
CA HIS A 118 13.11 1.83 -8.15
C HIS A 118 12.69 0.67 -9.06
N GLU A 119 12.02 1.00 -10.16
CA GLU A 119 11.67 0.11 -11.25
C GLU A 119 12.42 0.55 -12.52
N VAL A 120 13.24 -0.33 -13.08
CA VAL A 120 14.01 -0.03 -14.29
C VAL A 120 13.14 -0.20 -15.53
N LEU A 121 12.89 0.89 -16.26
CA LEU A 121 12.23 0.82 -17.57
C LEU A 121 13.21 0.67 -18.72
N VAL A 122 14.36 1.35 -18.62
CA VAL A 122 15.37 1.41 -19.68
C VAL A 122 16.76 1.38 -19.08
N THR A 123 17.68 0.72 -19.75
CA THR A 123 19.11 0.80 -19.47
C THR A 123 19.83 1.50 -20.63
N VAL A 124 20.90 2.25 -20.33
CA VAL A 124 21.65 3.01 -21.32
C VAL A 124 23.14 3.04 -20.97
N GLU A 125 24.02 3.05 -21.99
CA GLU A 125 25.43 3.41 -21.81
C GLU A 125 25.50 4.92 -21.50
N ALA A 126 26.18 5.31 -20.43
CA ALA A 126 26.33 6.69 -20.00
C ALA A 126 27.67 6.89 -19.29
N ASP A 127 28.18 8.13 -19.30
CA ASP A 127 29.46 8.50 -18.67
C ASP A 127 29.34 8.63 -17.14
N VAL A 128 28.62 7.70 -16.53
CA VAL A 128 28.45 7.54 -15.07
C VAL A 128 28.61 6.07 -14.71
N GLU A 129 28.87 5.79 -13.45
CA GLU A 129 29.05 4.41 -12.97
C GLU A 129 27.85 3.51 -13.34
N ARG A 130 28.14 2.24 -13.48
CA ARG A 130 27.10 1.21 -13.66
C ARG A 130 26.14 1.20 -12.47
N ASN A 131 24.85 0.96 -12.76
CA ASN A 131 23.76 0.97 -11.79
C ASN A 131 23.46 2.34 -11.16
N VAL A 132 23.94 3.43 -11.71
CA VAL A 132 23.51 4.79 -11.35
C VAL A 132 22.30 5.17 -12.19
N ILE A 133 21.31 5.80 -11.56
CA ILE A 133 20.09 6.29 -12.19
C ILE A 133 20.42 7.59 -12.91
N VAL A 134 20.21 7.60 -14.23
CA VAL A 134 20.50 8.77 -15.10
C VAL A 134 19.29 9.62 -15.38
N GLU A 135 18.11 9.05 -15.29
CA GLU A 135 16.85 9.77 -15.56
C GLU A 135 15.70 9.12 -14.76
N GLU A 136 14.77 9.94 -14.31
CA GLU A 136 13.54 9.54 -13.67
C GLU A 136 12.36 9.88 -14.59
N PHE A 137 11.63 8.88 -15.07
CA PHE A 137 10.43 9.06 -15.90
C PHE A 137 9.17 9.33 -15.09
N GLU A 138 9.04 8.60 -13.98
CA GLU A 138 7.97 8.79 -13.01
C GLU A 138 8.57 8.85 -11.61
N ARG A 139 8.18 9.87 -10.87
CA ARG A 139 8.68 10.10 -9.52
C ARG A 139 8.22 9.05 -8.54
N GLY A 140 9.12 8.57 -7.70
CA GLY A 140 8.79 7.67 -6.61
C GLY A 140 8.18 8.41 -5.42
N TRP A 141 7.32 7.70 -4.66
CA TRP A 141 6.63 8.24 -3.51
C TRP A 141 6.69 7.29 -2.32
N LEU A 142 6.94 7.85 -1.15
CA LEU A 142 6.80 7.17 0.13
C LEU A 142 5.49 7.59 0.80
N ARG A 143 4.93 6.72 1.61
CA ARG A 143 3.87 7.04 2.56
C ARG A 143 4.28 6.52 3.93
N ASP A 144 4.38 7.44 4.90
CA ASP A 144 4.81 7.10 6.27
C ASP A 144 6.11 6.27 6.31
N GLY A 145 7.06 6.60 5.41
CA GLY A 145 8.35 5.92 5.27
C GLY A 145 8.35 4.61 4.45
N ALA A 146 7.19 4.08 4.07
CA ALA A 146 7.07 2.91 3.20
C ALA A 146 6.91 3.33 1.72
N VAL A 147 7.46 2.54 0.79
CA VAL A 147 7.31 2.81 -0.64
C VAL A 147 5.85 2.62 -1.06
N LEU A 148 5.19 3.72 -1.43
CA LEU A 148 3.85 3.73 -1.99
C LEU A 148 3.87 3.43 -3.49
N ARG A 149 4.85 4.00 -4.18
CA ARG A 149 5.10 3.78 -5.61
C ARG A 149 6.60 3.88 -5.87
N PRO A 150 7.25 2.87 -6.48
CA PRO A 150 8.64 2.98 -6.90
C PRO A 150 8.80 4.04 -7.98
N ALA A 151 9.99 4.63 -8.05
CA ALA A 151 10.34 5.52 -9.14
C ALA A 151 10.65 4.71 -10.39
N LYS A 152 10.08 5.10 -11.55
CA LYS A 152 10.43 4.49 -12.82
C LYS A 152 11.63 5.21 -13.44
N VAL A 153 12.70 4.47 -13.64
CA VAL A 153 14.00 5.05 -13.90
C VAL A 153 14.71 4.45 -15.11
N LYS A 154 15.64 5.23 -15.64
CA LYS A 154 16.68 4.80 -16.58
C LYS A 154 17.99 4.62 -15.83
N VAL A 155 18.64 3.47 -16.03
CA VAL A 155 19.84 3.09 -15.30
C VAL A 155 21.04 2.97 -16.25
N SER A 156 22.20 3.44 -15.79
CA SER A 156 23.45 3.33 -16.52
C SER A 156 23.99 1.91 -16.53
N LEU A 157 24.47 1.45 -17.70
CA LEU A 157 25.29 0.25 -17.86
C LEU A 157 26.80 0.52 -17.67
N GLY A 158 27.18 1.78 -17.40
CA GLY A 158 28.53 2.27 -17.38
C GLY A 158 28.93 2.94 -18.69
N PRO A 159 30.17 3.51 -18.77
CA PRO A 159 30.69 4.14 -19.96
C PRO A 159 30.98 3.12 -21.06
N LYS A 160 30.86 3.55 -22.30
CA LYS A 160 31.10 2.73 -23.49
C LYS A 160 32.55 2.21 -23.50
N GLY A 161 32.75 0.89 -23.33
CA GLY A 161 34.07 0.25 -23.30
C GLY A 161 34.60 -0.09 -21.91
N GLY A 162 33.83 0.10 -20.84
CA GLY A 162 34.15 -0.42 -19.51
C GLY A 162 33.95 -1.94 -19.46
N GLU A 163 34.97 -2.68 -19.01
CA GLU A 163 34.87 -4.13 -18.79
C GLU A 163 33.69 -4.45 -17.83
N PRO A 164 32.96 -5.55 -18.09
CA PRO A 164 31.96 -6.01 -17.14
C PRO A 164 32.67 -6.40 -15.83
N ASP A 165 32.29 -5.76 -14.73
CA ASP A 165 32.74 -6.10 -13.38
C ASP A 165 32.56 -7.61 -13.16
N GLY A 166 33.68 -8.31 -13.08
CA GLY A 166 33.76 -9.75 -12.93
C GLY A 166 33.22 -10.16 -11.55
N GLY A 167 31.94 -10.44 -11.47
CA GLY A 167 31.37 -11.17 -10.34
C GLY A 167 31.99 -12.56 -10.26
N GLU A 168 33.09 -12.70 -9.50
CA GLU A 168 33.70 -13.99 -9.17
C GLU A 168 32.65 -14.89 -8.45
N GLY A 169 32.04 -15.75 -9.24
CA GLY A 169 31.46 -16.97 -8.75
C GLY A 169 32.54 -17.89 -8.21
N LYS A 170 32.89 -17.82 -6.93
CA LYS A 170 33.64 -18.87 -6.27
C LYS A 170 32.80 -20.13 -6.23
N GLY A 171 32.90 -20.92 -7.29
CA GLY A 171 32.56 -22.32 -7.26
C GLY A 171 33.53 -23.02 -6.31
N ASN A 172 33.06 -23.41 -5.16
CA ASN A 172 33.76 -24.39 -4.32
C ASN A 172 33.39 -25.76 -4.85
N ARG A 173 34.36 -26.40 -5.53
CA ARG A 173 34.40 -27.85 -5.73
C ARG A 173 35.42 -28.33 -4.73
N ASP A 174 34.98 -29.09 -3.74
CA ASP A 174 35.59 -30.32 -3.23
C ASP A 174 34.57 -31.03 -2.31
#